data_3c465bb9bb7fe8f6da8d2242c160b247
#
_entry.id   3c465bb9bb7fe8f6da8d2242c160b247
#
_cell.length_a   1.000
_cell.length_b   1.000
_cell.length_c   1.000
_cell.angle_alpha   90.00
_cell.angle_beta   90.00
_cell.angle_gamma   90.00
#
_symmetry.space_group_name_H-M   'P 1'
#
loop_
_entity.id
_entity.type
_entity.pdbx_description
1 polymer ?
#
loop_
_entity_poly.entity_id
_entity_poly.type
_entity_poly.pdbx_seq_one_letter_code
_entity_poly.pdbx_strand_id
1 'polypeptide(L)'
;MIQTDASINPGNSGGPLLDSYGRLIGLNTAIYSQTGSSAGVGFAVPADEVLRIVSQIIKNGRVVLAGIGISRISPNIAASLGIDKGILIADVLPNSPAAAIKLKGTYRDNFGRIVLGDIITALNGHPIDTYDTLYNLLTKINIGEQITITIARHGKLINYKIKTIDIAGY
;
A
#
# COMPACT_ATOMS: atom_id res chain seq x y z
N MET A 1 -10.07 7.60 -3.55
CA MET A 1 -11.18 7.50 -4.54
C MET A 1 -12.12 8.68 -4.34
N ILE A 2 -12.63 9.24 -5.42
CA ILE A 2 -13.72 10.25 -5.41
C ILE A 2 -15.01 9.49 -5.56
N GLN A 3 -15.98 9.74 -4.68
CA GLN A 3 -17.36 9.29 -4.83
C GLN A 3 -18.16 10.37 -5.55
N THR A 4 -19.00 10.00 -6.49
CA THR A 4 -19.82 10.91 -7.29
C THR A 4 -21.20 10.34 -7.55
N ASP A 5 -22.18 11.19 -7.72
CA ASP A 5 -23.53 10.87 -8.19
C ASP A 5 -23.68 11.03 -9.72
N ALA A 6 -22.62 11.45 -10.41
CA ALA A 6 -22.59 11.45 -11.86
C ALA A 6 -22.85 10.03 -12.40
N SER A 7 -23.61 9.93 -13.48
CA SER A 7 -24.02 8.66 -14.07
C SER A 7 -22.81 7.91 -14.65
N ILE A 8 -22.24 7.00 -13.87
CA ILE A 8 -21.18 6.09 -14.32
C ILE A 8 -21.85 4.81 -14.84
N ASN A 9 -21.64 4.49 -16.12
CA ASN A 9 -22.21 3.31 -16.77
C ASN A 9 -21.14 2.63 -17.64
N PRO A 10 -21.36 1.36 -18.05
CA PRO A 10 -20.50 0.72 -19.06
C PRO A 10 -20.38 1.61 -20.29
N GLY A 11 -19.11 1.87 -20.70
CA GLY A 11 -18.78 2.75 -21.82
C GLY A 11 -18.14 4.08 -21.41
N ASN A 12 -18.36 4.59 -20.17
CA ASN A 12 -17.64 5.77 -19.68
C ASN A 12 -16.56 5.46 -18.64
N SER A 13 -16.34 4.20 -18.31
CA SER A 13 -15.21 3.75 -17.49
C SER A 13 -13.89 4.04 -18.21
N GLY A 14 -12.90 4.59 -17.50
CA GLY A 14 -11.67 5.12 -18.08
C GLY A 14 -11.79 6.52 -18.69
N GLY A 15 -12.98 7.06 -18.81
CA GLY A 15 -13.24 8.44 -19.22
C GLY A 15 -13.00 9.45 -18.09
N PRO A 16 -12.85 10.75 -18.43
CA PRO A 16 -12.61 11.78 -17.45
C PRO A 16 -13.85 12.11 -16.61
N LEU A 17 -13.62 12.32 -15.30
CA LEU A 17 -14.56 13.05 -14.46
C LEU A 17 -14.14 14.52 -14.45
N LEU A 18 -15.02 15.40 -14.89
CA LEU A 18 -14.74 16.84 -15.02
C LEU A 18 -15.56 17.63 -14.01
N ASP A 19 -15.04 18.76 -13.57
CA ASP A 19 -15.81 19.75 -12.83
C ASP A 19 -16.62 20.66 -13.77
N SER A 20 -17.40 21.61 -13.20
CA SER A 20 -18.22 22.57 -13.96
C SER A 20 -17.40 23.55 -14.80
N TYR A 21 -16.09 23.65 -14.61
CA TYR A 21 -15.17 24.45 -15.41
C TYR A 21 -14.43 23.62 -16.48
N GLY A 22 -14.78 22.34 -16.64
CA GLY A 22 -14.12 21.43 -17.57
C GLY A 22 -12.74 20.94 -17.14
N ARG A 23 -12.37 21.09 -15.86
CA ARG A 23 -11.08 20.61 -15.35
C ARG A 23 -11.18 19.14 -14.95
N LEU A 24 -10.14 18.37 -15.26
CA LEU A 24 -10.05 16.97 -14.85
C LEU A 24 -9.91 16.88 -13.32
N ILE A 25 -10.87 16.22 -12.66
CA ILE A 25 -10.84 15.93 -11.23
C ILE A 25 -10.60 14.47 -10.94
N GLY A 26 -10.89 13.57 -11.90
CA GLY A 26 -10.65 12.15 -11.74
C GLY A 26 -10.85 11.36 -13.02
N LEU A 27 -10.63 10.04 -12.91
CA LEU A 27 -10.86 9.06 -13.98
C LEU A 27 -11.91 8.05 -13.50
N ASN A 28 -13.00 7.90 -14.24
CA ASN A 28 -14.08 6.98 -13.89
C ASN A 28 -13.61 5.53 -13.84
N THR A 29 -13.96 4.79 -12.79
CA THR A 29 -13.48 3.40 -12.67
C THR A 29 -14.59 2.39 -12.43
N ALA A 30 -15.43 2.60 -11.43
CA ALA A 30 -16.38 1.60 -10.96
C ALA A 30 -17.68 2.22 -10.48
N ILE A 31 -18.72 1.41 -10.46
CA ILE A 31 -20.01 1.70 -9.83
C ILE A 31 -20.23 0.71 -8.67
N TYR A 32 -20.93 1.18 -7.64
CA TYR A 32 -21.54 0.28 -6.67
C TYR A 32 -22.95 -0.07 -7.17
N SER A 33 -23.09 -1.28 -7.73
CA SER A 33 -24.36 -1.71 -8.29
C SER A 33 -24.51 -3.22 -8.22
N GLN A 34 -25.69 -3.68 -7.82
CA GLN A 34 -26.08 -5.09 -7.89
C GLN A 34 -26.58 -5.51 -9.28
N THR A 35 -26.94 -4.55 -10.13
CA THR A 35 -27.56 -4.78 -11.44
C THR A 35 -26.66 -4.40 -12.63
N GLY A 36 -25.46 -3.86 -12.37
CA GLY A 36 -24.55 -3.38 -13.42
C GLY A 36 -24.90 -2.00 -14.00
N SER A 37 -25.95 -1.35 -13.52
CA SER A 37 -26.33 0.02 -13.87
C SER A 37 -26.03 0.96 -12.70
N SER A 38 -25.77 2.25 -12.98
CA SER A 38 -25.53 3.24 -11.93
C SER A 38 -26.73 3.31 -10.98
N ALA A 39 -26.48 3.05 -9.70
CA ALA A 39 -27.45 3.27 -8.61
C ALA A 39 -27.30 4.67 -7.98
N GLY A 40 -26.71 5.63 -8.69
CA GLY A 40 -26.41 6.97 -8.17
C GLY A 40 -25.14 7.03 -7.31
N VAL A 41 -24.31 5.98 -7.29
CA VAL A 41 -23.03 5.97 -6.61
C VAL A 41 -21.96 5.45 -7.57
N GLY A 42 -21.08 6.35 -7.98
CA GLY A 42 -19.92 6.06 -8.81
C GLY A 42 -18.62 6.38 -8.09
N PHE A 43 -17.53 5.83 -8.58
CA PHE A 43 -16.17 6.07 -8.06
C PHE A 43 -15.23 6.45 -9.18
N ALA A 44 -14.35 7.40 -8.88
CA ALA A 44 -13.26 7.82 -9.75
C ALA A 44 -11.92 7.84 -9.01
N VAL A 45 -10.85 7.57 -9.72
CA VAL A 45 -9.47 7.79 -9.24
C VAL A 45 -9.19 9.28 -9.30
N PRO A 46 -8.69 9.91 -8.20
CA PRO A 46 -8.35 11.33 -8.20
C PRO A 46 -7.32 11.70 -9.27
N ALA A 47 -7.45 12.88 -9.86
CA ALA A 47 -6.57 13.35 -10.94
C ALA A 47 -5.08 13.35 -10.52
N ASP A 48 -4.76 13.69 -9.28
CA ASP A 48 -3.38 13.68 -8.77
C ASP A 48 -2.77 12.27 -8.80
N GLU A 49 -3.56 11.26 -8.42
CA GLU A 49 -3.12 9.87 -8.48
C GLU A 49 -2.97 9.38 -9.93
N VAL A 50 -3.91 9.76 -10.81
CA VAL A 50 -3.83 9.46 -12.25
C VAL A 50 -2.55 10.04 -12.83
N LEU A 51 -2.25 11.32 -12.60
CA LEU A 51 -1.06 12.00 -13.09
C LEU A 51 0.23 11.32 -12.59
N ARG A 52 0.27 10.94 -11.33
CA ARG A 52 1.41 10.22 -10.74
C ARG A 52 1.65 8.88 -11.43
N ILE A 53 0.59 8.08 -11.63
CA ILE A 53 0.66 6.75 -12.25
C ILE A 53 1.02 6.86 -13.74
N VAL A 54 0.33 7.74 -14.48
CA VAL A 54 0.57 7.94 -15.91
C VAL A 54 2.00 8.41 -16.17
N SER A 55 2.52 9.34 -15.34
CA SER A 55 3.90 9.79 -15.44
C SER A 55 4.92 8.66 -15.26
N GLN A 56 4.65 7.70 -14.36
CA GLN A 56 5.49 6.52 -14.17
C GLN A 56 5.41 5.58 -15.38
N ILE A 57 4.21 5.34 -15.92
CA ILE A 57 4.03 4.48 -17.10
C ILE A 57 4.76 5.07 -18.31
N ILE A 58 4.62 6.38 -18.53
CA ILE A 58 5.32 7.07 -19.65
C ILE A 58 6.84 6.97 -19.48
N LYS A 59 7.35 7.19 -18.25
CA LYS A 59 8.79 7.23 -17.98
C LYS A 59 9.43 5.85 -17.94
N ASN A 60 8.73 4.86 -17.35
CA ASN A 60 9.31 3.57 -16.98
C ASN A 60 8.67 2.39 -17.73
N GLY A 61 7.63 2.61 -18.54
CA GLY A 61 6.83 1.55 -19.17
C GLY A 61 5.91 0.80 -18.19
N ARG A 62 5.96 1.11 -16.89
CA ARG A 62 5.18 0.45 -15.83
C ARG A 62 5.08 1.31 -14.58
N VAL A 63 4.16 0.96 -13.72
CA VAL A 63 4.12 1.51 -12.36
C VAL A 63 5.25 0.90 -11.54
N VAL A 64 5.96 1.71 -10.80
CA VAL A 64 6.98 1.29 -9.83
C VAL A 64 6.52 1.64 -8.43
N LEU A 65 6.83 0.79 -7.46
CA LEU A 65 6.48 1.00 -6.05
C LEU A 65 7.70 0.75 -5.19
N ALA A 66 8.12 1.79 -4.48
CA ALA A 66 9.18 1.65 -3.51
C ALA A 66 8.73 0.76 -2.35
N GLY A 67 9.61 -0.15 -1.93
CA GLY A 67 9.37 -1.03 -0.80
C GLY A 67 10.67 -1.60 -0.27
N ILE A 68 10.58 -2.51 0.68
CA ILE A 68 11.74 -3.12 1.35
C ILE A 68 11.83 -4.63 1.18
N GLY A 69 10.86 -5.24 0.50
CA GLY A 69 10.82 -6.68 0.27
C GLY A 69 10.25 -7.48 1.44
N ILE A 70 9.03 -7.17 1.82
CA ILE A 70 8.25 -7.93 2.81
C ILE A 70 6.84 -8.18 2.27
N SER A 71 6.21 -9.24 2.78
CA SER A 71 4.76 -9.43 2.75
C SER A 71 4.18 -9.21 4.16
N ARG A 72 2.87 -8.92 4.23
CA ARG A 72 2.19 -8.62 5.48
C ARG A 72 1.13 -9.66 5.84
N ILE A 73 0.90 -9.84 7.12
CA ILE A 73 -0.32 -10.51 7.63
C ILE A 73 -1.52 -9.59 7.37
N SER A 74 -2.65 -10.19 7.00
CA SER A 74 -3.88 -9.40 6.83
C SER A 74 -4.32 -8.76 8.15
N PRO A 75 -4.93 -7.56 8.12
CA PRO A 75 -5.32 -6.84 9.34
C PRO A 75 -6.21 -7.66 10.28
N ASN A 76 -7.17 -8.41 9.74
CA ASN A 76 -8.08 -9.22 10.55
C ASN A 76 -7.33 -10.35 11.30
N ILE A 77 -6.35 -10.98 10.65
CA ILE A 77 -5.53 -12.01 11.28
C ILE A 77 -4.58 -11.36 12.30
N ALA A 78 -3.97 -10.23 11.98
CA ALA A 78 -3.10 -9.52 12.91
C ALA A 78 -3.85 -9.12 14.19
N ALA A 79 -5.07 -8.59 14.07
CA ALA A 79 -5.94 -8.26 15.20
C ALA A 79 -6.27 -9.49 16.05
N SER A 80 -6.56 -10.65 15.44
CA SER A 80 -6.81 -11.90 16.18
C SER A 80 -5.57 -12.41 16.93
N LEU A 81 -4.37 -11.94 16.55
CA LEU A 81 -3.10 -12.21 17.22
C LEU A 81 -2.71 -11.10 18.23
N GLY A 82 -3.62 -10.15 18.50
CA GLY A 82 -3.40 -9.05 19.44
C GLY A 82 -2.59 -7.89 18.89
N ILE A 83 -2.48 -7.77 17.56
CA ILE A 83 -1.77 -6.67 16.89
C ILE A 83 -2.80 -5.77 16.21
N ASP A 84 -3.18 -4.69 16.88
CA ASP A 84 -4.19 -3.74 16.41
C ASP A 84 -3.57 -2.58 15.61
N LYS A 85 -2.27 -2.34 15.76
CA LYS A 85 -1.54 -1.24 15.11
C LYS A 85 -0.21 -1.71 14.55
N GLY A 86 0.19 -1.10 13.43
CA GLY A 86 1.41 -1.47 12.73
C GLY A 86 1.21 -2.57 11.70
N ILE A 87 2.28 -2.92 11.02
CA ILE A 87 2.27 -3.94 9.96
C ILE A 87 3.04 -5.17 10.43
N LEU A 88 2.31 -6.21 10.80
CA LEU A 88 2.89 -7.50 11.15
C LEU A 88 3.45 -8.16 9.88
N ILE A 89 4.75 -8.45 9.88
CA ILE A 89 5.44 -9.09 8.75
C ILE A 89 5.03 -10.56 8.66
N ALA A 90 4.53 -10.99 7.50
CA ALA A 90 4.30 -12.39 7.18
C ALA A 90 5.60 -13.06 6.75
N ASP A 91 6.21 -12.55 5.67
CA ASP A 91 7.44 -13.08 5.11
C ASP A 91 8.41 -11.97 4.71
N VAL A 92 9.67 -12.33 4.60
CA VAL A 92 10.76 -11.48 4.11
C VAL A 92 11.30 -12.08 2.82
N LEU A 93 11.28 -11.30 1.74
CA LEU A 93 11.77 -11.75 0.44
C LEU A 93 13.28 -12.02 0.50
N PRO A 94 13.76 -13.16 -0.01
CA PRO A 94 15.18 -13.43 -0.15
C PRO A 94 15.90 -12.33 -0.96
N ASN A 95 17.14 -12.04 -0.58
CA ASN A 95 17.98 -11.03 -1.24
C ASN A 95 17.41 -9.59 -1.23
N SER A 96 16.38 -9.34 -0.45
CA SER A 96 15.80 -8.00 -0.27
C SER A 96 16.57 -7.19 0.78
N PRO A 97 16.41 -5.87 0.77
CA PRO A 97 16.91 -5.01 1.83
C PRO A 97 16.42 -5.42 3.24
N ALA A 98 15.17 -5.88 3.34
CA ALA A 98 14.60 -6.41 4.59
C ALA A 98 15.35 -7.66 5.09
N ALA A 99 15.73 -8.55 4.16
CA ALA A 99 16.55 -9.73 4.49
C ALA A 99 17.95 -9.34 4.96
N ALA A 100 18.56 -8.32 4.32
CA ALA A 100 19.90 -7.84 4.68
C ALA A 100 19.99 -7.35 6.14
N ILE A 101 18.95 -6.73 6.66
CA ILE A 101 18.86 -6.28 8.06
C ILE A 101 18.22 -7.33 9.00
N LYS A 102 17.99 -8.55 8.48
CA LYS A 102 17.46 -9.68 9.24
C LYS A 102 16.12 -9.40 9.90
N LEU A 103 15.19 -8.78 9.16
CA LEU A 103 13.80 -8.72 9.58
C LEU A 103 13.22 -10.12 9.66
N LYS A 104 12.27 -10.31 10.56
CA LYS A 104 11.65 -11.61 10.84
C LYS A 104 10.20 -11.63 10.41
N GLY A 105 9.84 -12.64 9.63
CA GLY A 105 8.45 -12.99 9.34
C GLY A 105 7.78 -13.74 10.48
N THR A 106 6.47 -13.84 10.41
CA THR A 106 5.64 -14.63 11.34
C THR A 106 5.60 -16.07 10.86
N TYR A 107 5.84 -17.04 11.72
CA TYR A 107 5.87 -18.46 11.36
C TYR A 107 5.25 -19.35 12.42
N ARG A 108 5.04 -20.61 12.09
CA ARG A 108 4.67 -21.65 13.07
C ARG A 108 5.91 -22.43 13.48
N ASP A 109 6.08 -22.63 14.79
CA ASP A 109 7.15 -23.47 15.30
C ASP A 109 6.83 -24.97 15.13
N ASN A 110 7.77 -25.84 15.51
CA ASN A 110 7.62 -27.29 15.41
C ASN A 110 6.48 -27.85 16.27
N PHE A 111 5.92 -27.06 17.19
CA PHE A 111 4.78 -27.41 18.03
C PHE A 111 3.48 -26.82 17.51
N GLY A 112 3.47 -26.18 16.32
CA GLY A 112 2.32 -25.53 15.70
C GLY A 112 1.97 -24.16 16.29
N ARG A 113 2.75 -23.63 17.23
CA ARG A 113 2.50 -22.33 17.85
C ARG A 113 2.94 -21.20 16.91
N ILE A 114 2.14 -20.15 16.84
CA ILE A 114 2.48 -18.97 16.05
C ILE A 114 3.57 -18.16 16.79
N VAL A 115 4.68 -17.93 16.10
CA VAL A 115 5.75 -17.04 16.53
C VAL A 115 5.63 -15.75 15.71
N LEU A 116 5.31 -14.67 16.38
CA LEU A 116 5.13 -13.37 15.72
C LEU A 116 6.46 -12.86 15.17
N GLY A 117 6.41 -12.37 13.95
CA GLY A 117 7.49 -11.64 13.31
C GLY A 117 7.62 -10.22 13.84
N ASP A 118 8.38 -9.41 13.12
CA ASP A 118 8.51 -7.98 13.42
C ASP A 118 7.25 -7.22 13.01
N ILE A 119 6.98 -6.13 13.73
CA ILE A 119 5.88 -5.23 13.43
C ILE A 119 6.47 -3.88 13.02
N ILE A 120 6.20 -3.42 11.80
CA ILE A 120 6.60 -2.08 11.38
C ILE A 120 5.65 -1.08 12.04
N THR A 121 6.21 -0.15 12.80
CA THR A 121 5.47 0.85 13.59
C THR A 121 5.68 2.28 13.14
N ALA A 122 6.77 2.57 12.40
CA ALA A 122 7.02 3.89 11.81
C ALA A 122 7.91 3.83 10.57
N LEU A 123 7.77 4.82 9.70
CA LEU A 123 8.61 5.08 8.52
C LEU A 123 9.06 6.54 8.55
N ASN A 124 10.38 6.79 8.52
CA ASN A 124 10.98 8.13 8.61
C ASN A 124 10.40 8.97 9.77
N GLY A 125 10.13 8.32 10.91
CA GLY A 125 9.52 8.94 12.09
C GLY A 125 8.00 9.13 12.02
N HIS A 126 7.35 8.86 10.90
CA HIS A 126 5.89 8.91 10.79
C HIS A 126 5.28 7.59 11.30
N PRO A 127 4.38 7.62 12.30
CA PRO A 127 3.71 6.43 12.79
C PRO A 127 2.94 5.70 11.69
N ILE A 128 2.97 4.37 11.75
CA ILE A 128 2.24 3.48 10.84
C ILE A 128 1.27 2.65 11.67
N ASP A 129 0.00 2.98 11.59
CA ASP A 129 -1.08 2.20 12.23
C ASP A 129 -1.70 1.20 11.25
N THR A 130 -1.78 1.55 9.95
CA THR A 130 -2.43 0.76 8.90
C THR A 130 -1.54 0.60 7.66
N TYR A 131 -1.89 -0.39 6.84
CA TYR A 131 -1.24 -0.57 5.54
C TYR A 131 -1.43 0.62 4.61
N ASP A 132 -2.59 1.26 4.61
CA ASP A 132 -2.85 2.44 3.77
C ASP A 132 -1.91 3.59 4.14
N THR A 133 -1.63 3.76 5.43
CA THR A 133 -0.64 4.74 5.90
C THR A 133 0.76 4.41 5.35
N LEU A 134 1.20 3.14 5.47
CA LEU A 134 2.49 2.70 4.93
C LEU A 134 2.55 2.89 3.41
N TYR A 135 1.51 2.46 2.68
CA TYR A 135 1.43 2.59 1.23
C TYR A 135 1.53 4.05 0.79
N ASN A 136 0.75 4.94 1.40
CA ASN A 136 0.76 6.36 1.09
C ASN A 136 2.11 7.03 1.37
N LEU A 137 2.87 6.57 2.36
CA LEU A 137 4.22 7.04 2.60
C LEU A 137 5.19 6.51 1.54
N LEU A 138 5.12 5.20 1.22
CA LEU A 138 6.00 4.57 0.24
C LEU A 138 5.81 5.11 -1.19
N THR A 139 4.59 5.51 -1.57
CA THR A 139 4.33 6.10 -2.88
C THR A 139 5.03 7.45 -3.12
N LYS A 140 5.49 8.12 -2.05
CA LYS A 140 6.23 9.40 -2.11
C LYS A 140 7.75 9.21 -2.10
N ILE A 141 8.22 7.98 -1.96
CA ILE A 141 9.63 7.62 -1.84
C ILE A 141 10.13 7.08 -3.18
N ASN A 142 11.35 7.45 -3.55
CA ASN A 142 11.97 6.94 -4.77
C ASN A 142 12.63 5.57 -4.52
N ILE A 143 12.72 4.76 -5.59
CA ILE A 143 13.50 3.51 -5.54
C ILE A 143 14.97 3.84 -5.30
N GLY A 144 15.62 3.08 -4.40
CA GLY A 144 17.00 3.28 -3.99
C GLY A 144 17.19 4.36 -2.92
N GLU A 145 16.13 5.07 -2.55
CA GLU A 145 16.16 6.07 -1.47
C GLU A 145 16.37 5.40 -0.12
N GLN A 146 17.19 6.03 0.73
CA GLN A 146 17.42 5.57 2.08
C GLN A 146 16.31 6.05 3.01
N ILE A 147 15.66 5.11 3.67
CA ILE A 147 14.60 5.35 4.65
C ILE A 147 14.99 4.81 6.02
N THR A 148 14.34 5.31 7.05
CA THR A 148 14.42 4.76 8.40
C THR A 148 13.11 4.07 8.73
N ILE A 149 13.15 2.77 9.01
CA ILE A 149 12.01 2.02 9.53
C ILE A 149 12.17 1.79 11.03
N THR A 150 11.08 1.92 11.77
CA THR A 150 11.00 1.51 13.18
C THR A 150 10.18 0.24 13.25
N ILE A 151 10.72 -0.77 13.89
CA ILE A 151 10.01 -2.03 14.14
C ILE A 151 9.86 -2.27 15.64
N ALA A 152 8.81 -2.98 16.01
CA ALA A 152 8.66 -3.60 17.32
C ALA A 152 9.04 -5.08 17.24
N ARG A 153 10.00 -5.51 18.08
CA ARG A 153 10.44 -6.91 18.23
C ARG A 153 10.52 -7.25 19.71
N HIS A 154 9.72 -8.20 20.18
CA HIS A 154 9.65 -8.58 21.59
C HIS A 154 9.45 -7.38 22.53
N GLY A 155 8.55 -6.46 22.16
CA GLY A 155 8.24 -5.26 22.95
C GLY A 155 9.27 -4.15 22.88
N LYS A 156 10.37 -4.30 22.14
CA LYS A 156 11.41 -3.28 21.97
C LYS A 156 11.30 -2.62 20.60
N LEU A 157 11.44 -1.30 20.54
CA LEU A 157 11.52 -0.56 19.29
C LEU A 157 12.96 -0.52 18.79
N ILE A 158 13.16 -0.83 17.52
CA ILE A 158 14.46 -0.87 16.85
C ILE A 158 14.36 -0.08 15.54
N ASN A 159 15.32 0.79 15.30
CA ASN A 159 15.40 1.57 14.07
C ASN A 159 16.45 0.97 13.13
N TYR A 160 16.06 0.84 11.86
CA TYR A 160 16.97 0.42 10.79
C TYR A 160 16.97 1.45 9.66
N LYS A 161 18.16 1.79 9.17
CA LYS A 161 18.34 2.51 7.90
C LYS A 161 18.44 1.50 6.78
N ILE A 162 17.60 1.64 5.74
CA ILE A 162 17.45 0.66 4.68
C ILE A 162 17.17 1.38 3.37
N LYS A 163 17.67 0.85 2.25
CA LYS A 163 17.34 1.38 0.92
C LYS A 163 16.10 0.69 0.38
N THR A 164 15.27 1.44 -0.31
CA THR A 164 14.10 0.90 -1.01
C THR A 164 14.50 0.19 -2.29
N ILE A 165 13.69 -0.78 -2.67
CA ILE A 165 13.72 -1.45 -3.99
C ILE A 165 12.36 -1.34 -4.66
N ASP A 166 12.28 -1.61 -5.94
CA ASP A 166 11.00 -1.77 -6.63
C ASP A 166 10.34 -3.10 -6.25
N ILE A 167 9.15 -3.02 -5.68
CA ILE A 167 8.35 -4.19 -5.29
C ILE A 167 7.12 -4.41 -6.17
N ALA A 168 6.93 -3.63 -7.24
CA ALA A 168 5.78 -3.78 -8.14
C ALA A 168 5.83 -5.07 -9.00
N GLY A 169 6.92 -5.79 -8.97
CA GLY A 169 7.12 -7.06 -9.69
C GLY A 169 7.10 -8.32 -8.79
N TYR A 170 6.74 -8.17 -7.50
CA TYR A 170 6.70 -9.26 -6.53
C TYR A 170 5.30 -9.53 -6.04
#